data_be5d003d748f10882b6221967c2a0705
#
_entry.id   be5d003d748f10882b6221967c2a0705
#
_cell.length_a   1.000
_cell.length_b   1.000
_cell.length_c   1.000
_cell.angle_alpha   90.00
_cell.angle_beta   90.00
_cell.angle_gamma   90.00
#
_symmetry.space_group_name_H-M   'P 1'
#
loop_
_entity.id
_entity.type
_entity.pdbx_description
1 polymer ?
#
loop_
_entity_poly.entity_id
_entity_poly.type
_entity_poly.pdbx_seq_one_letter_code
_entity_poly.pdbx_strand_id
1 'polypeptide(L)'
;SHDFSVISLSDLLTKKSVIEKRLRAAAMSDMVICLYNPSSKKRADYLAWACSICLEYKDEDTVCGVVRNIGRDMESSKILILGQLKEYNADMFTTVFIGNKSTVRMGEKMVTPRGYNNKSQKSIIIFAGTTEGRHLADYASGLNIDTHIFVATEYGEMILKDDKSFNGNKCIIHTGRLDEAEIKEEIE
;
A
#
# COMPACT_ATOMS: atom_id res chain seq x y z
N SER A 1 7.94 1.70 -5.82
CA SER A 1 9.11 1.08 -5.19
C SER A 1 10.38 1.81 -5.57
N HIS A 2 11.29 1.97 -4.61
CA HIS A 2 12.63 2.50 -4.89
C HIS A 2 13.53 1.39 -5.45
N ASP A 3 13.40 0.20 -4.89
CA ASP A 3 14.28 -0.92 -5.20
C ASP A 3 13.47 -2.17 -5.54
N PHE A 4 13.94 -2.88 -6.53
CA PHE A 4 13.40 -4.18 -6.89
C PHE A 4 14.53 -5.09 -7.37
N SER A 5 14.33 -6.39 -7.24
CA SER A 5 15.27 -7.42 -7.67
C SER A 5 14.61 -8.33 -8.68
N VAL A 6 15.30 -8.65 -9.78
CA VAL A 6 14.84 -9.60 -10.79
C VAL A 6 15.71 -10.85 -10.72
N ILE A 7 15.10 -12.00 -10.41
CA ILE A 7 15.81 -13.25 -10.15
C ILE A 7 15.23 -14.37 -11.02
N SER A 8 16.10 -15.02 -11.79
CA SER A 8 15.74 -16.27 -12.47
C SER A 8 15.78 -17.44 -11.51
N LEU A 9 14.72 -18.24 -11.46
CA LEU A 9 14.72 -19.50 -10.73
C LEU A 9 15.29 -20.68 -11.53
N SER A 10 15.84 -20.40 -12.74
CA SER A 10 16.49 -21.44 -13.53
C SER A 10 17.91 -21.72 -13.02
N ASP A 11 18.16 -22.95 -12.62
CA ASP A 11 19.48 -23.43 -12.18
C ASP A 11 20.30 -24.02 -13.31
N LEU A 12 19.88 -23.84 -14.55
CA LEU A 12 20.57 -24.41 -15.73
C LEU A 12 21.99 -23.83 -15.91
N LEU A 13 22.13 -22.51 -15.69
CA LEU A 13 23.41 -21.80 -15.83
C LEU A 13 23.90 -21.20 -14.49
N THR A 14 23.07 -21.25 -13.46
CA THR A 14 23.36 -20.63 -12.14
C THR A 14 23.10 -21.66 -11.05
N LYS A 15 24.09 -21.95 -10.23
CA LYS A 15 23.93 -22.89 -9.11
C LYS A 15 22.76 -22.50 -8.19
N LYS A 16 21.97 -23.48 -7.75
CA LYS A 16 20.81 -23.26 -6.85
C LYS A 16 21.20 -22.47 -5.59
N SER A 17 22.38 -22.73 -5.01
CA SER A 17 22.91 -21.98 -3.85
C SER A 17 23.13 -20.49 -4.12
N VAL A 18 23.45 -20.10 -5.35
CA VAL A 18 23.60 -18.69 -5.75
C VAL A 18 22.23 -18.04 -5.87
N ILE A 19 21.24 -18.75 -6.42
CA ILE A 19 19.86 -18.28 -6.49
C ILE A 19 19.31 -18.07 -5.07
N GLU A 20 19.52 -19.03 -4.17
CA GLU A 20 19.14 -18.94 -2.76
C GLU A 20 19.73 -17.71 -2.08
N LYS A 21 21.03 -17.48 -2.23
CA LYS A 21 21.71 -16.31 -1.66
C LYS A 21 21.09 -14.99 -2.13
N ARG A 22 20.71 -14.91 -3.43
CA ARG A 22 20.05 -13.72 -4.01
C ARG A 22 18.65 -13.53 -3.45
N LEU A 23 17.87 -14.61 -3.31
CA LEU A 23 16.52 -14.58 -2.73
C LEU A 23 16.56 -14.09 -1.28
N ARG A 24 17.46 -14.65 -0.45
CA ARG A 24 17.65 -14.24 0.94
C ARG A 24 18.03 -12.76 1.04
N ALA A 25 19.00 -12.29 0.26
CA ALA A 25 19.43 -10.90 0.28
C ALA A 25 18.30 -9.95 -0.12
N ALA A 26 17.54 -10.26 -1.18
CA ALA A 26 16.43 -9.43 -1.63
C ALA A 26 15.26 -9.43 -0.64
N ALA A 27 14.93 -10.56 -0.02
CA ALA A 27 13.86 -10.68 0.96
C ALA A 27 14.22 -9.96 2.27
N MET A 28 15.44 -10.15 2.77
CA MET A 28 15.97 -9.50 3.98
C MET A 28 16.03 -7.97 3.85
N SER A 29 16.35 -7.46 2.64
CA SER A 29 16.38 -6.03 2.34
C SER A 29 15.01 -5.44 2.00
N ASP A 30 13.94 -6.20 2.18
CA ASP A 30 12.56 -5.81 1.86
C ASP A 30 12.37 -5.27 0.43
N MET A 31 13.13 -5.76 -0.53
CA MET A 31 12.95 -5.43 -1.94
C MET A 31 11.65 -6.03 -2.49
N VAL A 32 11.09 -5.39 -3.51
CA VAL A 32 10.12 -6.05 -4.41
C VAL A 32 10.89 -7.06 -5.25
N ILE A 33 10.40 -8.29 -5.34
CA ILE A 33 11.10 -9.37 -6.02
C ILE A 33 10.28 -9.82 -7.23
N CYS A 34 10.90 -9.77 -8.41
CA CYS A 34 10.36 -10.34 -9.63
C CYS A 34 11.06 -11.68 -9.92
N LEU A 35 10.28 -12.76 -9.96
CA LEU A 35 10.78 -14.09 -10.27
C LEU A 35 10.32 -14.51 -11.66
N TYR A 36 11.22 -14.99 -12.47
CA TYR A 36 10.90 -15.56 -13.78
C TYR A 36 11.50 -16.97 -13.92
N ASN A 37 10.97 -17.76 -14.87
CA ASN A 37 11.23 -19.19 -14.97
C ASN A 37 10.93 -19.95 -13.65
N PRO A 38 9.76 -19.72 -13.01
CA PRO A 38 9.49 -20.23 -11.66
C PRO A 38 9.33 -21.74 -11.61
N SER A 39 9.06 -22.38 -12.74
CA SER A 39 8.82 -23.81 -12.80
C SER A 39 9.21 -24.39 -14.16
N SER A 40 9.49 -25.68 -14.18
CA SER A 40 9.61 -26.52 -15.37
C SER A 40 9.32 -27.96 -15.00
N LYS A 41 9.23 -28.88 -15.98
CA LYS A 41 8.98 -30.31 -15.72
C LYS A 41 9.93 -30.95 -14.68
N LYS A 42 11.17 -30.46 -14.59
CA LYS A 42 12.20 -30.95 -13.63
C LYS A 42 12.29 -30.11 -12.35
N ARG A 43 11.56 -29.01 -12.24
CA ARG A 43 11.66 -28.01 -11.17
C ARG A 43 10.27 -27.51 -10.75
N ALA A 44 9.34 -28.43 -10.56
CA ALA A 44 7.96 -28.11 -10.20
C ALA A 44 7.85 -27.43 -8.81
N ASP A 45 8.77 -27.71 -7.91
CA ASP A 45 8.83 -27.25 -6.51
C ASP A 45 9.63 -25.95 -6.31
N TYR A 46 10.25 -25.39 -7.37
CA TYR A 46 11.16 -24.25 -7.20
C TYR A 46 10.45 -22.97 -6.76
N LEU A 47 9.21 -22.74 -7.20
CA LEU A 47 8.43 -21.61 -6.70
C LEU A 47 8.12 -21.77 -5.21
N ALA A 48 7.65 -22.94 -4.78
CA ALA A 48 7.39 -23.23 -3.37
C ALA A 48 8.65 -23.08 -2.50
N TRP A 49 9.79 -23.55 -3.00
CA TRP A 49 11.08 -23.38 -2.35
C TRP A 49 11.46 -21.89 -2.23
N ALA A 50 11.33 -21.09 -3.29
CA ALA A 50 11.61 -19.66 -3.27
C ALA A 50 10.68 -18.90 -2.30
N CYS A 51 9.39 -19.23 -2.29
CA CYS A 51 8.44 -18.69 -1.33
C CYS A 51 8.80 -19.03 0.12
N SER A 52 9.26 -20.26 0.40
CA SER A 52 9.69 -20.64 1.75
C SER A 52 10.87 -19.81 2.23
N ILE A 53 11.82 -19.47 1.35
CA ILE A 53 12.92 -18.57 1.68
C ILE A 53 12.41 -17.14 1.95
N CYS A 54 11.49 -16.65 1.13
CA CYS A 54 10.92 -15.31 1.32
C CYS A 54 10.13 -15.20 2.62
N LEU A 55 9.41 -16.24 3.03
CA LEU A 55 8.64 -16.31 4.28
C LEU A 55 9.51 -16.28 5.55
N GLU A 56 10.82 -16.48 5.46
CA GLU A 56 11.74 -16.27 6.58
C GLU A 56 11.91 -14.77 6.93
N TYR A 57 11.57 -13.85 6.00
CA TYR A 57 11.82 -12.41 6.11
C TYR A 57 10.59 -11.53 5.83
N LYS A 58 9.56 -12.09 5.18
CA LYS A 58 8.35 -11.39 4.77
C LYS A 58 7.13 -12.08 5.36
N ASP A 59 6.11 -11.30 5.64
CA ASP A 59 4.86 -11.78 6.21
C ASP A 59 4.08 -12.65 5.21
N GLU A 60 3.30 -13.58 5.73
CA GLU A 60 2.51 -14.53 4.94
C GLU A 60 1.43 -13.83 4.10
N ASP A 61 0.93 -12.67 4.58
CA ASP A 61 -0.05 -11.82 3.93
C ASP A 61 0.58 -10.82 2.94
N THR A 62 1.91 -10.83 2.75
CA THR A 62 2.59 -10.00 1.75
C THR A 62 1.92 -10.13 0.39
N VAL A 63 1.48 -8.98 -0.18
CA VAL A 63 0.79 -8.96 -1.48
C VAL A 63 1.72 -9.42 -2.58
N CYS A 64 1.25 -10.38 -3.36
CA CYS A 64 1.95 -10.95 -4.50
C CYS A 64 1.09 -10.89 -5.77
N GLY A 65 1.73 -10.93 -6.91
CA GLY A 65 1.08 -11.00 -8.21
C GLY A 65 1.71 -12.09 -9.07
N VAL A 66 0.89 -12.75 -9.89
CA VAL A 66 1.36 -13.66 -10.93
C VAL A 66 0.79 -13.20 -12.27
N VAL A 67 1.62 -13.21 -13.30
CA VAL A 67 1.20 -12.91 -14.67
C VAL A 67 1.71 -14.04 -15.56
N ARG A 68 0.81 -14.61 -16.33
CA ARG A 68 1.11 -15.65 -17.30
C ARG A 68 1.02 -15.07 -18.70
N ASN A 69 1.93 -15.47 -19.60
CA ASN A 69 1.98 -15.05 -20.99
C ASN A 69 2.09 -13.52 -21.18
N ILE A 70 2.90 -12.82 -20.39
CA ILE A 70 3.05 -11.36 -20.50
C ILE A 70 3.30 -10.95 -21.97
N GLY A 71 2.46 -10.03 -22.47
CA GLY A 71 2.55 -9.49 -23.84
C GLY A 71 2.24 -10.49 -24.95
N ARG A 72 1.58 -11.61 -24.65
CA ARG A 72 1.19 -12.66 -25.58
C ARG A 72 -0.32 -12.92 -25.54
N ASP A 73 -0.82 -13.66 -26.52
CA ASP A 73 -2.19 -14.15 -26.48
C ASP A 73 -2.46 -14.95 -25.20
N MET A 74 -3.68 -14.81 -24.67
CA MET A 74 -4.11 -15.43 -23.41
C MET A 74 -3.29 -14.97 -22.19
N GLU A 75 -2.86 -13.71 -22.17
CA GLU A 75 -2.31 -13.10 -20.96
C GLU A 75 -3.35 -13.15 -19.83
N SER A 76 -2.90 -13.55 -18.66
CA SER A 76 -3.74 -13.58 -17.47
C SER A 76 -2.95 -13.17 -16.24
N SER A 77 -3.61 -12.51 -15.30
CA SER A 77 -3.01 -12.08 -14.05
C SER A 77 -3.87 -12.45 -12.85
N LYS A 78 -3.24 -12.64 -11.70
CA LYS A 78 -3.91 -12.90 -10.43
C LYS A 78 -3.12 -12.26 -9.31
N ILE A 79 -3.83 -11.63 -8.36
CA ILE A 79 -3.25 -11.13 -7.12
C ILE A 79 -3.58 -12.13 -6.00
N LEU A 80 -2.59 -12.43 -5.18
CA LEU A 80 -2.67 -13.35 -4.05
C LEU A 80 -1.70 -12.90 -2.94
N ILE A 81 -1.64 -13.61 -1.84
CA ILE A 81 -0.67 -13.39 -0.77
C ILE A 81 0.46 -14.42 -0.84
N LEU A 82 1.58 -14.14 -0.18
CA LEU A 82 2.77 -14.99 -0.21
C LEU A 82 2.51 -16.42 0.25
N GLY A 83 1.68 -16.61 1.28
CA GLY A 83 1.26 -17.94 1.74
C GLY A 83 0.53 -18.74 0.67
N GLN A 84 -0.36 -18.10 -0.09
CA GLN A 84 -1.07 -18.73 -1.21
C GLN A 84 -0.16 -18.96 -2.42
N LEU A 85 0.81 -18.05 -2.65
CA LEU A 85 1.75 -18.17 -3.75
C LEU A 85 2.61 -19.44 -3.64
N LYS A 86 2.93 -19.87 -2.43
CA LYS A 86 3.70 -21.09 -2.18
C LYS A 86 3.04 -22.35 -2.77
N GLU A 87 1.71 -22.37 -2.82
CA GLU A 87 0.92 -23.48 -3.35
C GLU A 87 0.48 -23.26 -4.81
N TYR A 88 0.88 -22.14 -5.40
CA TYR A 88 0.48 -21.79 -6.76
C TYR A 88 1.22 -22.66 -7.80
N ASN A 89 0.48 -23.30 -8.67
CA ASN A 89 1.04 -24.09 -9.76
C ASN A 89 1.45 -23.18 -10.94
N ALA A 90 2.71 -22.73 -10.93
CA ALA A 90 3.28 -21.92 -11.99
C ALA A 90 3.85 -22.78 -13.12
N ASP A 91 3.81 -22.25 -14.35
CA ASP A 91 4.52 -22.79 -15.49
C ASP A 91 5.72 -21.91 -15.91
N MET A 92 6.43 -22.30 -16.95
CA MET A 92 7.60 -21.57 -17.45
C MET A 92 7.26 -20.21 -18.08
N PHE A 93 5.99 -19.95 -18.38
CA PHE A 93 5.49 -18.68 -18.94
C PHE A 93 4.97 -17.73 -17.86
N THR A 94 5.07 -18.13 -16.60
CA THR A 94 4.63 -17.35 -15.46
C THR A 94 5.74 -16.45 -14.97
N THR A 95 5.44 -15.20 -14.71
CA THR A 95 6.27 -14.25 -13.96
C THR A 95 5.58 -13.95 -12.64
N VAL A 96 6.35 -13.96 -11.58
CA VAL A 96 5.86 -13.79 -10.22
C VAL A 96 6.43 -12.50 -9.64
N PHE A 97 5.58 -11.74 -8.95
CA PHE A 97 5.96 -10.53 -8.22
C PHE A 97 5.66 -10.72 -6.74
N ILE A 98 6.65 -10.58 -5.89
CA ILE A 98 6.50 -10.58 -4.43
C ILE A 98 6.71 -9.16 -3.95
N GLY A 99 5.73 -8.60 -3.27
CA GLY A 99 5.76 -7.25 -2.74
C GLY A 99 6.73 -7.03 -1.59
N ASN A 100 6.76 -5.81 -1.10
CA ASN A 100 7.41 -5.43 0.14
C ASN A 100 6.37 -4.92 1.15
N LYS A 101 6.81 -4.49 2.34
CA LYS A 101 5.92 -4.00 3.42
C LYS A 101 5.00 -2.85 3.00
N SER A 102 5.38 -2.07 1.98
CA SER A 102 4.56 -0.97 1.46
C SER A 102 3.63 -1.37 0.32
N THR A 103 3.72 -2.62 -0.16
CA THR A 103 2.90 -3.09 -1.27
C THR A 103 1.47 -3.38 -0.82
N VAL A 104 0.50 -2.82 -1.53
CA VAL A 104 -0.92 -2.97 -1.24
C VAL A 104 -1.68 -3.47 -2.46
N ARG A 105 -2.82 -4.11 -2.22
CA ARG A 105 -3.79 -4.42 -3.26
C ARG A 105 -4.76 -3.24 -3.42
N MET A 106 -4.90 -2.71 -4.63
CA MET A 106 -5.86 -1.68 -4.99
C MET A 106 -6.77 -2.21 -6.10
N GLY A 107 -7.93 -2.73 -5.73
CA GLY A 107 -8.82 -3.44 -6.66
C GLY A 107 -8.11 -4.66 -7.26
N GLU A 108 -8.02 -4.71 -8.57
CA GLU A 108 -7.33 -5.78 -9.30
C GLU A 108 -5.85 -5.47 -9.63
N LYS A 109 -5.25 -4.53 -8.90
CA LYS A 109 -3.85 -4.13 -9.10
C LYS A 109 -3.03 -4.33 -7.83
N MET A 110 -1.78 -4.76 -8.02
CA MET A 110 -0.72 -4.76 -7.02
C MET A 110 0.06 -3.44 -7.15
N VAL A 111 0.09 -2.64 -6.09
CA VAL A 111 0.71 -1.32 -6.09
C VAL A 111 1.75 -1.23 -5.00
N THR A 112 2.98 -0.91 -5.38
CA THR A 112 4.03 -0.55 -4.42
C THR A 112 4.26 0.96 -4.51
N PRO A 113 3.85 1.74 -3.50
CA PRO A 113 4.04 3.19 -3.48
C PRO A 113 5.51 3.56 -3.59
N ARG A 114 5.82 4.70 -4.16
CA ARG A 114 7.20 5.13 -4.39
C ARG A 114 7.90 5.66 -3.13
N GLY A 115 7.24 5.58 -1.98
CA GLY A 115 7.83 6.01 -0.70
C GLY A 115 8.03 7.53 -0.59
N TYR A 116 7.49 8.31 -1.54
CA TYR A 116 7.16 9.68 -1.17
C TYR A 116 6.19 9.53 -0.01
N ASN A 117 6.57 9.99 1.17
CA ASN A 117 5.64 10.18 2.24
C ASN A 117 4.52 11.05 1.69
N ASN A 118 3.51 10.44 1.09
CA ASN A 118 2.20 11.00 1.00
C ASN A 118 1.60 10.94 2.42
N LYS A 119 2.28 11.56 3.36
CA LYS A 119 1.67 12.29 4.45
C LYS A 119 1.09 13.62 3.90
N SER A 120 0.79 13.71 2.62
CA SER A 120 -0.34 14.50 2.20
C SER A 120 -1.55 13.57 2.16
N GLN A 121 -1.93 12.99 3.26
CA GLN A 121 -3.32 12.89 3.59
C GLN A 121 -3.82 14.29 3.30
N LYS A 122 -4.58 14.47 2.20
CA LYS A 122 -5.09 15.78 1.85
C LYS A 122 -5.94 16.20 3.04
N SER A 123 -5.44 17.09 3.86
CA SER A 123 -6.19 17.70 4.94
C SER A 123 -6.83 18.98 4.39
N ILE A 124 -8.03 19.25 4.81
CA ILE A 124 -8.74 20.51 4.53
C ILE A 124 -8.75 21.29 5.82
N ILE A 125 -8.35 22.56 5.73
CA ILE A 125 -8.47 23.51 6.83
C ILE A 125 -9.61 24.46 6.49
N ILE A 126 -10.60 24.55 7.39
CA ILE A 126 -11.79 25.38 7.22
C ILE A 126 -11.89 26.37 8.39
N PHE A 127 -11.90 27.65 8.11
CA PHE A 127 -12.23 28.68 9.10
C PHE A 127 -13.74 28.93 9.06
N ALA A 128 -14.47 28.31 9.98
CA ALA A 128 -15.94 28.23 9.98
C ALA A 128 -16.63 29.35 10.79
N GLY A 129 -16.13 30.57 10.65
CA GLY A 129 -16.72 31.76 11.31
C GLY A 129 -18.03 32.28 10.66
N THR A 130 -18.40 31.79 9.50
CA THR A 130 -19.60 32.20 8.75
C THR A 130 -20.49 31.03 8.39
N THR A 131 -21.70 31.32 7.91
CA THR A 131 -22.65 30.28 7.46
C THR A 131 -22.07 29.47 6.31
N GLU A 132 -21.36 30.09 5.38
CA GLU A 132 -20.71 29.41 4.25
C GLU A 132 -19.61 28.47 4.71
N GLY A 133 -18.79 28.88 5.70
CA GLY A 133 -17.77 28.03 6.30
C GLY A 133 -18.37 26.78 6.94
N ARG A 134 -19.54 26.89 7.57
CA ARG A 134 -20.28 25.75 8.15
C ARG A 134 -20.80 24.79 7.07
N HIS A 135 -21.42 25.31 6.01
CA HIS A 135 -21.85 24.47 4.89
C HIS A 135 -20.69 23.75 4.23
N LEU A 136 -19.53 24.40 4.11
CA LEU A 136 -18.32 23.77 3.57
C LEU A 136 -17.80 22.67 4.51
N ALA A 137 -17.83 22.91 5.82
CA ALA A 137 -17.44 21.92 6.82
C ALA A 137 -18.37 20.70 6.82
N ASP A 138 -19.68 20.90 6.70
CA ASP A 138 -20.68 19.85 6.55
C ASP A 138 -20.42 19.00 5.28
N TYR A 139 -20.21 19.65 4.15
CA TYR A 139 -19.85 18.98 2.91
C TYR A 139 -18.54 18.18 3.03
N ALA A 140 -17.51 18.76 3.63
CA ALA A 140 -16.20 18.12 3.82
C ALA A 140 -16.26 16.90 4.75
N SER A 141 -17.15 16.91 5.76
CA SER A 141 -17.35 15.79 6.68
C SER A 141 -17.85 14.53 5.95
N GLY A 142 -18.58 14.69 4.87
CA GLY A 142 -19.03 13.59 4.00
C GLY A 142 -17.93 13.05 3.07
N LEU A 143 -16.83 13.77 2.93
CA LEU A 143 -15.65 13.35 2.18
C LEU A 143 -14.68 12.64 3.16
N ASN A 144 -14.22 11.46 2.84
CA ASN A 144 -13.27 10.74 3.70
C ASN A 144 -11.85 11.41 3.69
N ILE A 145 -11.80 12.69 4.09
CA ILE A 145 -10.64 13.59 4.10
C ILE A 145 -10.46 14.10 5.53
N ASP A 146 -9.25 14.14 6.04
CA ASP A 146 -8.94 14.74 7.34
C ASP A 146 -9.23 16.24 7.27
N THR A 147 -10.15 16.69 8.12
CA THR A 147 -10.68 18.07 8.08
C THR A 147 -10.48 18.72 9.44
N HIS A 148 -9.71 19.80 9.45
CA HIS A 148 -9.52 20.67 10.61
C HIS A 148 -10.42 21.89 10.49
N ILE A 149 -11.33 22.08 11.43
CA ILE A 149 -12.31 23.15 11.42
C ILE A 149 -11.99 24.11 12.56
N PHE A 150 -11.66 25.34 12.25
CA PHE A 150 -11.33 26.38 13.21
C PHE A 150 -12.52 27.32 13.41
N VAL A 151 -12.96 27.49 14.66
CA VAL A 151 -14.01 28.41 15.07
C VAL A 151 -13.48 29.35 16.16
N ALA A 152 -13.75 30.62 16.03
CA ALA A 152 -13.24 31.66 16.95
C ALA A 152 -13.93 31.69 18.32
N THR A 153 -15.08 31.01 18.49
CA THR A 153 -15.91 31.08 19.71
C THR A 153 -16.52 29.74 20.07
N GLU A 154 -16.74 29.53 21.38
CA GLU A 154 -17.46 28.35 21.89
C GLU A 154 -18.89 28.22 21.32
N TYR A 155 -19.55 29.34 21.02
CA TYR A 155 -20.85 29.35 20.36
C TYR A 155 -20.78 28.75 18.95
N GLY A 156 -19.72 29.07 18.19
CA GLY A 156 -19.46 28.48 16.87
C GLY A 156 -19.24 26.97 16.95
N GLU A 157 -18.52 26.50 17.95
CA GLU A 157 -18.30 25.08 18.24
C GLU A 157 -19.60 24.36 18.57
N MET A 158 -20.43 24.96 19.44
CA MET A 158 -21.71 24.37 19.86
C MET A 158 -22.65 24.17 18.65
N ILE A 159 -22.74 25.15 17.76
CA ILE A 159 -23.57 25.06 16.56
C ILE A 159 -23.06 23.95 15.61
N LEU A 160 -21.75 23.75 15.49
CA LEU A 160 -21.18 22.69 14.68
C LEU A 160 -21.46 21.30 15.29
N LYS A 161 -21.39 21.16 16.59
CA LYS A 161 -21.64 19.89 17.31
C LYS A 161 -23.12 19.49 17.35
N ASP A 162 -24.05 20.44 17.35
CA ASP A 162 -25.48 20.17 17.29
C ASP A 162 -25.95 19.64 15.93
N ASP A 163 -25.19 19.88 14.88
CA ASP A 163 -25.47 19.36 13.56
C ASP A 163 -25.02 17.90 13.46
N LYS A 164 -25.97 16.97 13.40
CA LYS A 164 -25.73 15.50 13.39
C LYS A 164 -24.87 15.01 12.24
N SER A 165 -24.60 15.87 11.24
CA SER A 165 -23.75 15.59 10.10
C SER A 165 -22.24 15.52 10.45
N PHE A 166 -21.83 16.12 11.57
CA PHE A 166 -20.42 16.21 12.00
C PHE A 166 -19.88 14.95 12.71
N ASN A 167 -20.62 13.85 12.77
CA ASN A 167 -20.17 12.60 13.39
C ASN A 167 -19.20 11.76 12.52
N GLY A 168 -18.55 12.35 11.54
CA GLY A 168 -17.51 11.68 10.73
C GLY A 168 -16.19 11.56 11.50
N ASN A 169 -15.61 10.37 11.54
CA ASN A 169 -14.37 10.02 12.27
C ASN A 169 -13.11 10.78 11.84
N LYS A 170 -13.21 11.83 11.01
CA LYS A 170 -12.08 12.56 10.44
C LYS A 170 -12.19 14.09 10.50
N CYS A 171 -13.14 14.61 11.27
CA CYS A 171 -13.27 16.05 11.50
C CYS A 171 -12.80 16.40 12.93
N ILE A 172 -11.84 17.30 13.03
CA ILE A 172 -11.33 17.84 14.30
C ILE A 172 -11.75 19.30 14.35
N ILE A 173 -12.44 19.70 15.44
CA ILE A 173 -12.86 21.08 15.66
C ILE A 173 -11.90 21.73 16.67
N HIS A 174 -11.31 22.83 16.26
CA HIS A 174 -10.44 23.67 17.08
C HIS A 174 -11.18 24.96 17.43
N THR A 175 -11.24 25.31 18.73
CA THR A 175 -11.98 26.46 19.21
C THR A 175 -11.04 27.48 19.85
N GLY A 176 -11.17 28.73 19.46
CA GLY A 176 -10.36 29.84 19.97
C GLY A 176 -9.81 30.73 18.86
N ARG A 177 -9.20 31.83 19.27
CA ARG A 177 -8.44 32.71 18.36
C ARG A 177 -6.99 32.26 18.40
N LEU A 178 -6.62 31.39 17.48
CA LEU A 178 -5.26 30.87 17.33
C LEU A 178 -4.44 31.76 16.39
N ASP A 179 -3.17 31.95 16.70
CA ASP A 179 -2.22 32.58 15.79
C ASP A 179 -1.63 31.56 14.77
N GLU A 180 -0.79 32.03 13.85
CA GLU A 180 -0.24 31.19 12.80
C GLU A 180 0.64 30.05 13.35
N ALA A 181 1.33 30.25 14.47
CA ALA A 181 2.20 29.25 15.06
C ALA A 181 1.37 28.16 15.74
N GLU A 182 0.35 28.57 16.50
CA GLU A 182 -0.60 27.66 17.17
C GLU A 182 -1.39 26.83 16.15
N ILE A 183 -1.82 27.42 15.03
CA ILE A 183 -2.50 26.69 13.96
C ILE A 183 -1.58 25.62 13.34
N LYS A 184 -0.30 25.92 13.16
CA LYS A 184 0.66 24.93 12.63
C LYS A 184 0.87 23.76 13.59
N GLU A 185 0.98 24.03 14.89
CA GLU A 185 1.16 23.00 15.93
C GLU A 185 -0.05 22.05 16.02
N GLU A 186 -1.27 22.56 15.82
CA GLU A 186 -2.51 21.76 15.85
C GLU A 186 -2.75 20.90 14.60
N ILE A 187 -2.00 21.12 13.51
CA ILE A 187 -2.17 20.44 12.23
C ILE A 187 -1.05 19.39 11.98
N GLU A 188 0.09 19.50 12.65
CA GLU A 188 1.21 18.54 12.57
C GLU A 188 0.95 17.27 13.40
#